data_42a08a8536c11e6d1624db1d844de807
#
_entry.id   42a08a8536c11e6d1624db1d844de807
#
_cell.length_a   1.000
_cell.length_b   1.000
_cell.length_c   1.000
_cell.angle_alpha   90.00
_cell.angle_beta   90.00
_cell.angle_gamma   90.00
#
_symmetry.space_group_name_H-M   'P 1'
#
loop_
_entity.id
_entity.type
_entity.pdbx_description
1 polymer ?
#
loop_
_entity_poly.entity_id
_entity_poly.type
_entity_poly.pdbx_seq_one_letter_code
_entity_poly.pdbx_strand_id
1 'polypeptide(L)'
;LGVPPYLGNYPRYVAGYLNEEVNYLTIDDLRLWKKNNGVIKETKPHQKTDITTYNLTSNYKDVPKILSETDTLIIVLGVHFPGKYLSAIPGTLHEIIPMIQDLKCEKILTGPAVFGTQLFGGKFFEKADLSVFNKVSYEMFNFLYKDVGKYALKGASIIKQIPDHRMIEIETGHGCDIGKCSFCTEPLKNKVEFRAKEDVLNEVVEFYNLGARFFRLGKQTCFYTIPYAAELLEEIHNKCPDIKVLHLDNVNPVKVVMDKKNDFKITKAIVKYCTSGNIAAFGVESFDMEVVKANSLNTSPAVAYEAIKILNQFGGERGSDGMPKFLPGINIIFGLRNETKKTHFENMSWLKRIYDEGLMLRRINIRQVAIFEGTSLFNEGKDKFLRKNKKMYWKWRNEIRQKIDWPMLQRVIPTGTVLTNCWAEIYDGKTTFCRQFGTYPIIVGVKGRIPLKQFYDLEITGHMLRSIIGKVAVEKRVGV
;
A
#
# COMPACT_ATOMS: atom_id res chain seq x y z
N LEU A 1 -0.57 2.48 3.98
CA LEU A 1 -1.62 2.39 2.98
C LEU A 1 -2.83 1.53 3.37
N GLY A 2 -2.88 0.96 4.54
CA GLY A 2 -4.04 0.47 5.25
C GLY A 2 -4.76 -0.76 4.70
N VAL A 3 -4.22 -1.53 3.77
CA VAL A 3 -4.94 -2.70 3.25
C VAL A 3 -3.98 -3.69 2.61
N PRO A 4 -3.90 -4.92 3.06
CA PRO A 4 -4.18 -5.43 4.39
C PRO A 4 -3.26 -4.80 5.43
N PRO A 5 -3.36 -5.16 6.72
CA PRO A 5 -2.37 -4.70 7.69
C PRO A 5 -0.96 -5.09 7.29
N TYR A 6 -0.07 -4.12 7.23
CA TYR A 6 1.34 -4.34 6.93
C TYR A 6 2.17 -4.35 8.22
N LEU A 7 3.23 -5.15 8.21
CA LEU A 7 4.35 -4.92 9.11
C LEU A 7 5.37 -4.05 8.36
N GLY A 8 5.41 -2.76 8.71
CA GLY A 8 6.30 -1.79 8.09
C GLY A 8 7.75 -1.97 8.51
N ASN A 9 8.68 -1.43 7.72
CA ASN A 9 10.12 -1.56 7.92
C ASN A 9 10.61 -0.78 9.13
N TYR A 10 10.24 0.50 9.22
CA TYR A 10 10.88 1.42 10.16
C TYR A 10 10.74 1.00 11.64
N PRO A 11 9.58 0.54 12.13
CA PRO A 11 9.50 -0.01 13.49
C PRO A 11 10.44 -1.19 13.73
N ARG A 12 10.66 -2.04 12.72
CA ARG A 12 11.60 -3.15 12.81
C ARG A 12 13.04 -2.68 12.89
N TYR A 13 13.42 -1.70 12.09
CA TYR A 13 14.78 -1.12 12.12
C TYR A 13 15.07 -0.49 13.47
N VAL A 14 14.10 0.23 14.03
CA VAL A 14 14.20 0.81 15.38
C VAL A 14 14.42 -0.29 16.42
N ALA A 15 13.59 -1.34 16.42
CA ALA A 15 13.72 -2.45 17.37
C ALA A 15 15.06 -3.18 17.23
N GLY A 16 15.50 -3.42 15.98
CA GLY A 16 16.78 -4.07 15.72
C GLY A 16 18.01 -3.21 16.09
N TYR A 17 17.85 -1.87 16.01
CA TYR A 17 18.90 -0.94 16.44
C TYR A 17 19.06 -0.93 17.97
N LEU A 18 17.96 -0.86 18.70
CA LEU A 18 17.99 -0.86 20.17
C LEU A 18 18.66 -2.11 20.75
N ASN A 19 18.51 -3.24 20.06
CA ASN A 19 19.07 -4.53 20.46
C ASN A 19 18.68 -4.95 21.89
N GLU A 20 17.48 -4.53 22.30
CA GLU A 20 16.86 -4.80 23.59
C GLU A 20 15.50 -5.45 23.38
N GLU A 21 14.91 -5.97 24.44
CA GLU A 21 13.54 -6.44 24.39
C GLU A 21 12.59 -5.25 24.25
N VAL A 22 11.76 -5.28 23.20
CA VAL A 22 10.80 -4.22 22.91
C VAL A 22 9.38 -4.75 22.90
N ASN A 23 8.46 -4.04 23.51
CA ASN A 23 7.04 -4.27 23.36
C ASN A 23 6.54 -3.53 22.12
N TYR A 24 6.08 -4.27 21.13
CA TYR A 24 5.52 -3.69 19.91
C TYR A 24 4.02 -3.50 20.06
N LEU A 25 3.57 -2.28 19.84
CA LEU A 25 2.16 -1.89 19.85
C LEU A 25 1.80 -1.22 18.52
N THR A 26 0.57 -1.42 18.09
CA THR A 26 -0.02 -0.62 17.01
C THR A 26 -0.97 0.43 17.58
N ILE A 27 -1.37 1.39 16.75
CA ILE A 27 -2.40 2.36 17.14
C ILE A 27 -3.74 1.67 17.48
N ASP A 28 -4.01 0.50 16.90
CA ASP A 28 -5.27 -0.22 17.13
C ASP A 28 -5.30 -0.89 18.50
N ASP A 29 -4.15 -1.28 19.05
CA ASP A 29 -4.06 -1.76 20.44
C ASP A 29 -4.48 -0.65 21.42
N LEU A 30 -3.99 0.58 21.21
CA LEU A 30 -4.35 1.74 22.01
C LEU A 30 -5.82 2.14 21.82
N ARG A 31 -6.31 2.10 20.57
CA ARG A 31 -7.73 2.37 20.27
C ARG A 31 -8.67 1.41 20.97
N LEU A 32 -8.33 0.13 20.92
CA LEU A 32 -9.14 -0.91 21.55
C LEU A 32 -9.18 -0.74 23.06
N TRP A 33 -8.04 -0.47 23.67
CA TRP A 33 -7.96 -0.18 25.10
C TRP A 33 -8.77 1.05 25.48
N LYS A 34 -8.57 2.18 24.79
CA LYS A 34 -9.27 3.43 25.10
C LYS A 34 -10.80 3.33 24.95
N LYS A 35 -11.28 2.58 23.95
CA LYS A 35 -12.71 2.48 23.62
C LYS A 35 -13.44 1.37 24.37
N ASN A 36 -12.77 0.25 24.63
CA ASN A 36 -13.39 -0.99 25.06
C ASN A 36 -12.59 -1.74 26.12
N ASN A 37 -11.64 -1.11 26.80
CA ASN A 37 -10.77 -1.72 27.81
C ASN A 37 -10.15 -3.05 27.33
N GLY A 38 -9.65 -3.08 26.09
CA GLY A 38 -9.02 -4.26 25.49
C GLY A 38 -9.98 -5.35 25.01
N VAL A 39 -11.29 -5.16 25.09
CA VAL A 39 -12.29 -6.16 24.65
C VAL A 39 -12.66 -5.95 23.19
N ILE A 40 -12.47 -6.97 22.36
CA ILE A 40 -12.89 -6.95 20.95
C ILE A 40 -14.43 -7.11 20.92
N LYS A 41 -15.11 -6.11 20.36
CA LYS A 41 -16.56 -6.14 20.15
C LYS A 41 -16.88 -6.35 18.68
N GLU A 42 -17.96 -7.06 18.38
CA GLU A 42 -18.49 -7.13 17.03
C GLU A 42 -18.81 -5.73 16.51
N THR A 43 -18.44 -5.47 15.25
CA THR A 43 -18.82 -4.23 14.56
C THR A 43 -20.32 -4.23 14.30
N LYS A 44 -20.99 -3.10 14.56
CA LYS A 44 -22.38 -2.92 14.15
C LYS A 44 -22.47 -2.86 12.63
N PRO A 45 -23.57 -3.40 12.04
CA PRO A 45 -23.78 -3.30 10.61
C PRO A 45 -23.73 -1.84 10.14
N HIS A 46 -23.02 -1.59 9.05
CA HIS A 46 -22.91 -0.29 8.41
C HIS A 46 -23.74 -0.26 7.11
N GLN A 47 -24.38 0.87 6.83
CA GLN A 47 -25.03 1.07 5.52
C GLN A 47 -24.02 1.21 4.37
N LYS A 48 -22.75 1.42 4.68
CA LYS A 48 -21.63 1.52 3.73
C LYS A 48 -20.51 0.59 4.16
N THR A 49 -19.91 -0.07 3.20
CA THR A 49 -18.79 -1.02 3.38
C THR A 49 -17.45 -0.35 3.73
N ASP A 50 -17.46 0.67 4.56
CA ASP A 50 -16.23 1.32 5.08
C ASP A 50 -15.85 0.74 6.44
N ILE A 51 -15.74 -0.59 6.52
CA ILE A 51 -15.40 -1.30 7.75
C ILE A 51 -13.89 -1.25 7.96
N THR A 52 -13.49 -0.94 9.20
CA THR A 52 -12.09 -0.95 9.61
C THR A 52 -11.74 -2.29 10.23
N THR A 53 -10.67 -2.91 9.74
CA THR A 53 -10.04 -4.06 10.41
C THR A 53 -9.04 -3.58 11.43
N TYR A 54 -8.93 -4.30 12.55
CA TYR A 54 -7.93 -4.00 13.57
C TYR A 54 -6.59 -4.66 13.23
N ASN A 55 -5.52 -3.89 13.36
CA ASN A 55 -4.14 -4.36 13.25
C ASN A 55 -3.56 -4.61 14.66
N LEU A 56 -4.10 -5.59 15.37
CA LEU A 56 -3.72 -5.85 16.76
C LEU A 56 -2.40 -6.63 16.86
N THR A 57 -1.69 -6.40 17.97
CA THR A 57 -0.59 -7.25 18.42
C THR A 57 -1.10 -8.25 19.49
N SER A 58 -0.26 -9.17 19.93
CA SER A 58 -0.57 -10.04 21.09
C SER A 58 -0.65 -9.24 22.41
N ASN A 59 -0.06 -8.06 22.43
CA ASN A 59 0.03 -7.18 23.60
C ASN A 59 -1.23 -6.34 23.86
N TYR A 60 -2.25 -6.43 23.02
CA TYR A 60 -3.42 -5.54 23.06
C TYR A 60 -4.19 -5.56 24.39
N LYS A 61 -4.10 -6.65 25.16
CA LYS A 61 -4.74 -6.77 26.47
C LYS A 61 -3.96 -6.09 27.59
N ASP A 62 -2.65 -6.01 27.44
CA ASP A 62 -1.71 -5.56 28.46
C ASP A 62 -1.24 -4.11 28.26
N VAL A 63 -1.86 -3.38 27.32
CA VAL A 63 -1.48 -2.00 26.97
C VAL A 63 -1.33 -1.08 28.19
N PRO A 64 -2.26 -1.04 29.18
CA PRO A 64 -2.12 -0.19 30.35
C PRO A 64 -0.87 -0.52 31.17
N LYS A 65 -0.61 -1.81 31.39
CA LYS A 65 0.57 -2.29 32.11
C LYS A 65 1.85 -1.91 31.36
N ILE A 66 1.93 -2.25 30.07
CA ILE A 66 3.08 -1.93 29.23
C ILE A 66 3.38 -0.42 29.28
N LEU A 67 2.37 0.43 29.10
CA LEU A 67 2.58 1.89 29.10
C LEU A 67 2.98 2.43 30.48
N SER A 68 2.53 1.80 31.59
CA SER A 68 2.91 2.23 32.94
C SER A 68 4.33 1.82 33.33
N GLU A 69 4.84 0.76 32.74
CA GLU A 69 6.18 0.20 33.00
C GLU A 69 7.22 0.66 31.94
N THR A 70 6.81 1.46 30.95
CA THR A 70 7.67 1.91 29.86
C THR A 70 8.55 3.09 30.28
N ASP A 71 9.87 2.97 30.13
CA ASP A 71 10.83 4.07 30.32
C ASP A 71 10.90 4.98 29.09
N THR A 72 10.91 4.39 27.89
CA THR A 72 10.99 5.12 26.60
C THR A 72 9.92 4.64 25.64
N LEU A 73 9.07 5.56 25.20
CA LEU A 73 8.02 5.31 24.21
C LEU A 73 8.42 5.90 22.86
N ILE A 74 8.68 5.03 21.89
CA ILE A 74 9.07 5.43 20.54
C ILE A 74 7.86 5.35 19.61
N ILE A 75 7.42 6.49 19.11
CA ILE A 75 6.26 6.60 18.22
C ILE A 75 6.73 6.75 16.78
N VAL A 76 6.52 5.68 15.99
CA VAL A 76 6.78 5.69 14.55
C VAL A 76 5.47 6.00 13.84
N LEU A 77 5.31 7.21 13.34
CA LEU A 77 4.07 7.66 12.71
C LEU A 77 4.31 8.09 11.26
N GLY A 78 3.50 7.54 10.35
CA GLY A 78 3.54 7.87 8.94
C GLY A 78 2.50 8.89 8.53
N VAL A 79 2.67 9.47 7.33
CA VAL A 79 1.65 10.27 6.66
C VAL A 79 0.79 9.34 5.83
N HIS A 80 -0.50 9.23 6.17
CA HIS A 80 -1.41 8.32 5.48
C HIS A 80 -2.77 8.93 5.27
N PHE A 81 -3.39 8.53 4.16
CA PHE A 81 -4.84 8.68 4.03
C PHE A 81 -5.52 7.61 4.86
N PRO A 82 -6.59 7.95 5.57
CA PRO A 82 -7.45 6.95 6.16
C PRO A 82 -7.88 5.95 5.09
N GLY A 83 -7.62 4.68 5.34
CA GLY A 83 -8.10 3.61 4.49
C GLY A 83 -9.63 3.59 4.48
N LYS A 84 -10.18 3.08 3.39
CA LYS A 84 -11.59 2.73 3.28
C LYS A 84 -11.67 1.27 2.88
N TYR A 85 -12.76 0.60 3.24
CA TYR A 85 -12.97 -0.82 2.97
C TYR A 85 -11.91 -1.73 3.62
N LEU A 86 -12.27 -2.42 4.66
CA LEU A 86 -11.44 -3.40 5.34
C LEU A 86 -9.97 -2.96 5.50
N SER A 87 -9.78 -1.75 6.01
CA SER A 87 -8.44 -1.18 6.18
C SER A 87 -8.14 -0.95 7.65
N ALA A 88 -6.94 -1.28 8.06
CA ALA A 88 -6.38 -0.73 9.29
C ALA A 88 -6.13 0.76 9.08
N ILE A 89 -6.72 1.60 9.90
CA ILE A 89 -6.62 3.07 9.77
C ILE A 89 -5.35 3.54 10.47
N PRO A 90 -4.42 4.18 9.77
CA PRO A 90 -3.21 4.74 10.37
C PRO A 90 -3.55 5.77 11.46
N GLY A 91 -2.72 5.85 12.49
CA GLY A 91 -2.83 6.88 13.50
C GLY A 91 -2.47 8.27 12.98
N THR A 92 -2.96 9.30 13.67
CA THR A 92 -2.61 10.70 13.42
C THR A 92 -2.03 11.33 14.68
N LEU A 93 -1.32 12.45 14.56
CA LEU A 93 -0.79 13.18 15.72
C LEU A 93 -1.92 13.60 16.67
N HIS A 94 -3.03 14.12 16.14
CA HIS A 94 -4.19 14.51 16.95
C HIS A 94 -4.83 13.34 17.70
N GLU A 95 -4.71 12.14 17.16
CA GLU A 95 -5.24 10.95 17.82
C GLU A 95 -4.31 10.42 18.90
N ILE A 96 -2.99 10.38 18.62
CA ILE A 96 -2.03 9.75 19.54
C ILE A 96 -1.67 10.66 20.73
N ILE A 97 -1.52 11.98 20.51
CA ILE A 97 -1.10 12.92 21.56
C ILE A 97 -1.99 12.83 22.81
N PRO A 98 -3.33 12.91 22.72
CA PRO A 98 -4.18 12.78 23.91
C PRO A 98 -4.11 11.40 24.59
N MET A 99 -3.59 10.38 23.93
CA MET A 99 -3.44 9.05 24.51
C MET A 99 -2.17 8.90 25.35
N ILE A 100 -1.15 9.71 25.06
CA ILE A 100 0.19 9.53 25.63
C ILE A 100 0.69 10.73 26.43
N GLN A 101 0.02 11.88 26.37
CA GLN A 101 0.51 13.11 26.99
C GLN A 101 0.78 12.98 28.50
N ASP A 102 -0.06 12.23 29.20
CA ASP A 102 0.02 12.07 30.65
C ASP A 102 0.98 10.95 31.11
N LEU A 103 1.59 10.22 30.16
CA LEU A 103 2.60 9.20 30.50
C LEU A 103 3.89 9.89 30.95
N LYS A 104 4.53 9.31 31.97
CA LYS A 104 5.76 9.86 32.58
C LYS A 104 7.04 9.42 31.89
N CYS A 105 6.97 8.54 30.90
CA CYS A 105 8.11 8.04 30.15
C CYS A 105 8.70 9.07 29.19
N GLU A 106 9.93 8.86 28.73
CA GLU A 106 10.48 9.59 27.60
C GLU A 106 9.66 9.29 26.33
N LYS A 107 9.29 10.33 25.58
CA LYS A 107 8.49 10.21 24.35
C LYS A 107 9.28 10.70 23.16
N ILE A 108 9.47 9.82 22.18
CA ILE A 108 10.23 10.11 20.97
C ILE A 108 9.32 9.94 19.76
N LEU A 109 9.15 11.01 18.97
CA LEU A 109 8.44 10.97 17.70
C LEU A 109 9.39 10.82 16.54
N THR A 110 9.14 9.85 15.67
CA THR A 110 9.90 9.63 14.44
C THR A 110 9.00 9.27 13.27
N GLY A 111 9.54 9.28 12.07
CA GLY A 111 8.84 8.96 10.83
C GLY A 111 8.19 10.17 10.16
N PRO A 112 7.47 9.97 9.04
CA PRO A 112 6.96 11.05 8.19
C PRO A 112 6.02 12.05 8.88
N ALA A 113 5.38 11.67 9.98
CA ALA A 113 4.49 12.55 10.73
C ALA A 113 5.21 13.70 11.45
N VAL A 114 6.54 13.64 11.56
CA VAL A 114 7.36 14.78 12.01
C VAL A 114 7.09 16.04 11.19
N PHE A 115 6.77 15.88 9.89
CA PHE A 115 6.38 16.98 9.00
C PHE A 115 4.88 17.34 9.07
N GLY A 116 4.11 16.64 9.89
CA GLY A 116 2.67 16.79 10.02
C GLY A 116 1.89 15.58 9.49
N THR A 117 0.60 15.54 9.79
CA THR A 117 -0.32 14.50 9.33
C THR A 117 -1.26 15.05 8.26
N GLN A 118 -1.65 14.19 7.33
CA GLN A 118 -2.53 14.58 6.25
C GLN A 118 -4.00 14.54 6.69
N LEU A 119 -4.72 15.63 6.45
CA LEU A 119 -6.14 15.70 6.70
C LEU A 119 -6.94 14.84 5.72
N PHE A 120 -8.13 14.42 6.16
CA PHE A 120 -9.07 13.69 5.36
C PHE A 120 -9.37 14.41 4.03
N GLY A 121 -9.28 13.70 2.93
CA GLY A 121 -9.57 14.23 1.60
C GLY A 121 -8.43 14.95 0.89
N GLY A 122 -7.19 14.77 1.35
CA GLY A 122 -6.01 15.26 0.64
C GLY A 122 -5.77 16.76 0.72
N LYS A 123 -6.41 17.44 1.68
CA LYS A 123 -6.24 18.88 1.87
C LYS A 123 -4.87 19.19 2.48
N PHE A 124 -4.75 20.02 3.44
CA PHE A 124 -3.49 20.44 4.02
C PHE A 124 -2.88 19.39 4.95
N PHE A 125 -1.57 19.58 5.24
CA PHE A 125 -1.01 19.09 6.47
C PHE A 125 -1.60 19.81 7.67
N GLU A 126 -1.96 19.04 8.65
CA GLU A 126 -2.22 19.54 9.97
C GLU A 126 -0.97 19.30 10.83
N LYS A 127 -0.38 20.40 11.32
CA LYS A 127 0.67 20.34 12.33
C LYS A 127 -0.01 20.26 13.68
N ALA A 128 0.41 19.33 14.52
CA ALA A 128 0.00 19.25 15.92
C ALA A 128 1.08 19.89 16.82
N ASP A 129 0.70 20.18 18.04
CA ASP A 129 1.66 20.57 19.07
C ASP A 129 2.56 19.37 19.39
N LEU A 130 3.86 19.53 19.15
CA LEU A 130 4.85 18.48 19.37
C LEU A 130 5.55 18.62 20.74
N SER A 131 5.16 19.56 21.58
CA SER A 131 5.75 19.78 22.92
C SER A 131 5.60 18.59 23.88
N VAL A 132 4.66 17.68 23.57
CA VAL A 132 4.47 16.43 24.30
C VAL A 132 5.65 15.46 24.14
N PHE A 133 6.45 15.61 23.08
CA PHE A 133 7.57 14.72 22.79
C PHE A 133 8.88 15.32 23.30
N ASN A 134 9.67 14.50 23.98
CA ASN A 134 11.01 14.89 24.44
C ASN A 134 12.00 15.00 23.28
N LYS A 135 11.81 14.19 22.24
CA LYS A 135 12.61 14.22 21.01
C LYS A 135 11.73 14.07 19.79
N VAL A 136 12.00 14.85 18.76
CA VAL A 136 11.31 14.81 17.46
C VAL A 136 12.35 14.78 16.36
N SER A 137 12.40 13.70 15.58
CA SER A 137 13.34 13.55 14.48
C SER A 137 12.78 12.63 13.41
N TYR A 138 12.91 13.04 12.15
CA TYR A 138 12.52 12.17 11.02
C TYR A 138 13.40 10.91 10.97
N GLU A 139 14.68 11.06 11.12
CA GLU A 139 15.68 9.99 11.21
C GLU A 139 16.21 9.94 12.65
N MET A 140 15.55 9.11 13.46
CA MET A 140 15.78 9.10 14.90
C MET A 140 17.18 8.63 15.28
N PHE A 141 17.78 7.71 14.55
CA PHE A 141 18.96 6.99 14.97
C PHE A 141 20.17 7.16 14.05
N ASN A 142 20.16 8.15 13.15
CA ASN A 142 21.24 8.37 12.17
C ASN A 142 21.70 7.06 11.50
N PHE A 143 20.72 6.24 11.11
CA PHE A 143 21.02 5.00 10.39
C PHE A 143 21.78 5.33 9.12
N LEU A 144 22.99 4.89 9.02
CA LEU A 144 23.62 4.79 7.72
C LEU A 144 22.85 3.74 6.94
N TYR A 145 22.38 4.10 5.75
CA TYR A 145 21.53 3.20 4.96
C TYR A 145 22.17 1.85 4.69
N LYS A 146 23.50 1.81 4.55
CA LYS A 146 24.29 0.57 4.44
C LYS A 146 24.20 -0.36 5.66
N ASP A 147 23.82 0.16 6.84
CA ASP A 147 23.73 -0.63 8.07
C ASP A 147 22.30 -1.15 8.33
N VAL A 148 21.32 -0.70 7.54
CA VAL A 148 19.90 -1.06 7.68
C VAL A 148 19.69 -2.58 7.63
N GLY A 149 20.47 -3.30 6.80
CA GLY A 149 20.37 -4.75 6.68
C GLY A 149 20.49 -5.48 8.02
N LYS A 150 21.47 -5.13 8.83
CA LYS A 150 21.68 -5.76 10.16
C LYS A 150 20.56 -5.43 11.15
N TYR A 151 20.02 -4.21 11.12
CA TYR A 151 18.88 -3.83 12.00
C TYR A 151 17.59 -4.50 11.54
N ALA A 152 17.39 -4.63 10.23
CA ALA A 152 16.26 -5.32 9.65
C ALA A 152 16.18 -6.79 10.11
N LEU A 153 17.30 -7.50 10.10
CA LEU A 153 17.40 -8.89 10.57
C LEU A 153 17.06 -9.01 12.05
N LYS A 154 17.73 -8.21 12.92
CA LYS A 154 17.47 -8.25 14.35
C LYS A 154 16.02 -7.89 14.70
N GLY A 155 15.48 -6.88 14.04
CA GLY A 155 14.11 -6.41 14.25
C GLY A 155 13.03 -7.32 13.68
N ALA A 156 13.35 -8.33 12.91
CA ALA A 156 12.39 -9.31 12.39
C ALA A 156 11.65 -10.05 13.52
N SER A 157 12.27 -10.17 14.69
CA SER A 157 11.67 -10.80 15.88
C SER A 157 10.33 -10.19 16.34
N ILE A 158 10.05 -8.93 15.98
CA ILE A 158 8.75 -8.28 16.25
C ILE A 158 7.57 -9.12 15.72
N ILE A 159 7.75 -9.89 14.64
CA ILE A 159 6.68 -10.71 14.08
C ILE A 159 6.10 -11.71 15.10
N LYS A 160 6.89 -12.12 16.09
CA LYS A 160 6.44 -13.02 17.18
C LYS A 160 5.34 -12.39 18.05
N GLN A 161 5.23 -11.07 18.05
CA GLN A 161 4.20 -10.34 18.79
C GLN A 161 2.95 -10.05 17.93
N ILE A 162 2.86 -10.62 16.73
CA ILE A 162 1.76 -10.39 15.80
C ILE A 162 1.01 -11.71 15.60
N PRO A 163 -0.23 -11.82 16.09
CA PRO A 163 -0.97 -13.09 16.07
C PRO A 163 -1.58 -13.44 14.70
N ASP A 164 -1.80 -12.43 13.84
CA ASP A 164 -2.45 -12.61 12.55
C ASP A 164 -1.46 -12.45 11.39
N HIS A 165 -1.81 -12.96 10.22
CA HIS A 165 -1.01 -12.78 9.02
C HIS A 165 -0.81 -11.30 8.67
N ARG A 166 0.37 -10.96 8.18
CA ARG A 166 0.74 -9.63 7.70
C ARG A 166 1.43 -9.71 6.35
N MET A 167 1.22 -8.68 5.54
CA MET A 167 2.13 -8.38 4.44
C MET A 167 3.41 -7.80 5.02
N ILE A 168 4.51 -8.50 4.87
CA ILE A 168 5.82 -8.01 5.28
C ILE A 168 6.35 -7.08 4.20
N GLU A 169 6.47 -5.80 4.52
CA GLU A 169 7.07 -4.84 3.60
C GLU A 169 8.59 -4.89 3.73
N ILE A 170 9.25 -5.22 2.64
CA ILE A 170 10.72 -5.26 2.54
C ILE A 170 11.16 -4.07 1.71
N GLU A 171 12.01 -3.24 2.27
CA GLU A 171 12.62 -2.13 1.57
C GLU A 171 13.78 -2.60 0.72
N THR A 172 13.75 -2.27 -0.56
CA THR A 172 14.82 -2.59 -1.51
C THR A 172 15.66 -1.37 -1.87
N GLY A 173 15.13 -0.19 -1.62
CA GLY A 173 15.77 1.09 -1.87
C GLY A 173 14.82 2.24 -1.57
N HIS A 174 15.29 3.47 -1.69
CA HIS A 174 14.50 4.68 -1.57
C HIS A 174 15.01 5.77 -2.54
N GLY A 175 14.35 6.93 -2.54
CA GLY A 175 14.66 8.02 -3.44
C GLY A 175 14.10 7.83 -4.86
N CYS A 176 14.20 8.87 -5.67
CA CYS A 176 13.70 8.91 -7.05
C CYS A 176 14.73 9.49 -8.00
N ASP A 177 15.14 8.72 -9.01
CA ASP A 177 16.11 9.09 -10.02
C ASP A 177 15.63 10.23 -10.95
N ILE A 178 14.33 10.49 -11.00
CA ILE A 178 13.74 11.59 -11.77
C ILE A 178 13.53 12.84 -10.91
N GLY A 179 12.91 12.71 -9.76
CA GLY A 179 12.84 13.72 -8.69
C GLY A 179 12.24 15.09 -9.04
N LYS A 180 11.50 15.23 -10.16
CA LYS A 180 11.09 16.54 -10.71
C LYS A 180 9.60 16.86 -10.59
N CYS A 181 8.76 15.88 -10.21
CA CYS A 181 7.31 16.10 -10.14
C CYS A 181 6.95 17.19 -9.13
N SER A 182 6.15 18.16 -9.55
CA SER A 182 5.89 19.41 -8.81
C SER A 182 5.34 19.22 -7.39
N PHE A 183 4.66 18.11 -7.13
CA PHE A 183 3.97 17.81 -5.87
C PHE A 183 4.71 16.80 -5.00
N CYS A 184 5.80 16.20 -5.51
CA CYS A 184 6.41 15.04 -4.88
C CYS A 184 7.36 15.46 -3.76
N THR A 185 7.24 14.78 -2.62
CA THR A 185 8.10 14.98 -1.44
C THR A 185 9.30 14.04 -1.40
N GLU A 186 9.37 13.05 -2.29
CA GLU A 186 10.44 12.05 -2.26
C GLU A 186 11.83 12.67 -2.38
N PRO A 187 12.06 13.61 -3.33
CA PRO A 187 13.38 14.26 -3.45
C PRO A 187 13.76 15.14 -2.25
N LEU A 188 12.77 15.55 -1.44
CA LEU A 188 13.00 16.35 -0.24
C LEU A 188 13.45 15.51 0.95
N LYS A 189 13.18 14.19 0.89
CA LYS A 189 13.38 13.27 2.00
C LYS A 189 14.55 12.34 1.77
N ASN A 190 14.69 11.83 0.56
CA ASN A 190 15.58 10.72 0.26
C ASN A 190 16.44 11.01 -0.97
N LYS A 191 17.74 10.71 -0.86
CA LYS A 191 18.61 10.49 -2.01
C LYS A 191 18.32 9.11 -2.60
N VAL A 192 18.74 8.87 -3.84
CA VAL A 192 18.58 7.54 -4.46
C VAL A 192 19.62 6.60 -3.89
N GLU A 193 19.17 5.61 -3.17
CA GLU A 193 20.00 4.58 -2.59
C GLU A 193 19.29 3.22 -2.67
N PHE A 194 20.06 2.16 -2.90
CA PHE A 194 19.59 0.78 -2.90
C PHE A 194 20.28 0.00 -1.80
N ARG A 195 19.56 -0.91 -1.16
CA ARG A 195 20.15 -1.87 -0.22
C ARG A 195 20.97 -2.91 -1.00
N ALA A 196 21.95 -3.51 -0.36
CA ALA A 196 22.65 -4.64 -0.95
C ALA A 196 21.67 -5.80 -1.20
N LYS A 197 21.85 -6.54 -2.31
CA LYS A 197 21.01 -7.68 -2.67
C LYS A 197 20.93 -8.70 -1.53
N GLU A 198 22.08 -9.02 -0.98
CA GLU A 198 22.25 -9.98 0.11
C GLU A 198 21.47 -9.58 1.37
N ASP A 199 21.47 -8.29 1.72
CA ASP A 199 20.71 -7.77 2.87
C ASP A 199 19.21 -7.93 2.69
N VAL A 200 18.71 -7.62 1.48
CA VAL A 200 17.28 -7.77 1.15
C VAL A 200 16.89 -9.24 1.17
N LEU A 201 17.70 -10.10 0.56
CA LEU A 201 17.46 -11.54 0.50
C LEU A 201 17.48 -12.17 1.89
N ASN A 202 18.48 -11.84 2.72
CA ASN A 202 18.59 -12.36 4.08
C ASN A 202 17.40 -11.92 4.95
N GLU A 203 16.91 -10.70 4.80
CA GLU A 203 15.70 -10.24 5.51
C GLU A 203 14.46 -11.04 5.10
N VAL A 204 14.26 -11.30 3.81
CA VAL A 204 13.15 -12.15 3.33
C VAL A 204 13.26 -13.56 3.90
N VAL A 205 14.45 -14.17 3.85
CA VAL A 205 14.70 -15.52 4.37
C VAL A 205 14.45 -15.59 5.88
N GLU A 206 14.89 -14.58 6.64
CA GLU A 206 14.66 -14.54 8.09
C GLU A 206 13.17 -14.52 8.41
N PHE A 207 12.39 -13.64 7.78
CA PHE A 207 10.94 -13.64 7.96
C PHE A 207 10.27 -14.93 7.50
N TYR A 208 10.76 -15.53 6.41
CA TYR A 208 10.27 -16.81 5.92
C TYR A 208 10.50 -17.92 6.96
N ASN A 209 11.67 -17.97 7.59
CA ASN A 209 12.02 -18.90 8.66
C ASN A 209 11.17 -18.66 9.92
N LEU A 210 10.80 -17.41 10.21
CA LEU A 210 9.86 -17.04 11.28
C LEU A 210 8.37 -17.30 10.94
N GLY A 211 8.08 -17.94 9.80
CA GLY A 211 6.73 -18.35 9.39
C GLY A 211 5.99 -17.37 8.50
N ALA A 212 6.56 -16.22 8.12
CA ALA A 212 5.93 -15.31 7.19
C ALA A 212 5.85 -15.92 5.78
N ARG A 213 4.75 -15.65 5.08
CA ARG A 213 4.48 -16.18 3.72
C ARG A 213 3.99 -15.11 2.75
N PHE A 214 3.82 -13.87 3.20
CA PHE A 214 3.23 -12.77 2.42
C PHE A 214 4.19 -11.59 2.40
N PHE A 215 4.76 -11.28 1.25
CA PHE A 215 5.83 -10.29 1.10
C PHE A 215 5.50 -9.24 0.03
N ARG A 216 5.97 -8.03 0.26
CA ARG A 216 5.93 -6.94 -0.69
C ARG A 216 7.31 -6.28 -0.73
N LEU A 217 7.95 -6.30 -1.89
CA LEU A 217 9.18 -5.54 -2.13
C LEU A 217 8.80 -4.09 -2.45
N GLY A 218 9.23 -3.16 -1.63
CA GLY A 218 8.72 -1.79 -1.67
C GLY A 218 9.71 -0.71 -1.25
N LYS A 219 9.15 0.45 -0.97
CA LYS A 219 9.77 1.74 -0.63
C LYS A 219 10.51 2.42 -1.77
N GLN A 220 11.16 1.70 -2.67
CA GLN A 220 11.73 2.29 -3.88
C GLN A 220 10.62 2.94 -4.74
N THR A 221 10.99 3.96 -5.51
CA THR A 221 10.05 4.63 -6.42
C THR A 221 9.79 3.85 -7.71
N CYS A 222 10.67 2.91 -8.05
CA CYS A 222 10.50 2.04 -9.21
C CYS A 222 11.34 0.77 -9.08
N PHE A 223 10.70 -0.39 -9.05
CA PHE A 223 11.39 -1.68 -8.94
C PHE A 223 12.36 -1.95 -10.11
N TYR A 224 12.03 -1.47 -11.31
CA TYR A 224 12.88 -1.64 -12.50
C TYR A 224 14.21 -0.86 -12.44
N THR A 225 14.42 -0.01 -11.44
CA THR A 225 15.69 0.71 -11.26
C THR A 225 16.68 -0.04 -10.37
N ILE A 226 16.26 -1.11 -9.73
CA ILE A 226 17.12 -1.92 -8.86
C ILE A 226 18.12 -2.70 -9.74
N PRO A 227 19.43 -2.54 -9.54
CA PRO A 227 20.45 -3.14 -10.43
C PRO A 227 20.38 -4.67 -10.52
N TYR A 228 19.95 -5.32 -9.46
CA TYR A 228 19.88 -6.78 -9.30
C TYR A 228 18.44 -7.30 -9.24
N ALA A 229 17.47 -6.58 -9.82
CA ALA A 229 16.03 -6.85 -9.67
C ALA A 229 15.64 -8.28 -10.07
N ALA A 230 16.10 -8.76 -11.22
CA ALA A 230 15.75 -10.09 -11.73
C ALA A 230 16.39 -11.20 -10.91
N GLU A 231 17.67 -11.06 -10.58
CA GLU A 231 18.45 -12.00 -9.78
C GLU A 231 17.89 -12.13 -8.36
N LEU A 232 17.49 -11.02 -7.74
CA LEU A 232 16.84 -11.02 -6.43
C LEU A 232 15.56 -11.85 -6.41
N LEU A 233 14.69 -11.67 -7.42
CA LEU A 233 13.43 -12.42 -7.50
C LEU A 233 13.67 -13.92 -7.68
N GLU A 234 14.64 -14.30 -8.49
CA GLU A 234 15.03 -15.70 -8.69
C GLU A 234 15.55 -16.33 -7.40
N GLU A 235 16.46 -15.64 -6.70
CA GLU A 235 17.01 -16.13 -5.44
C GLU A 235 15.98 -16.25 -4.32
N ILE A 236 15.03 -15.29 -4.22
CA ILE A 236 13.92 -15.39 -3.27
C ILE A 236 13.06 -16.62 -3.61
N HIS A 237 12.70 -16.81 -4.88
CA HIS A 237 11.91 -17.97 -5.31
C HIS A 237 12.60 -19.29 -4.94
N ASN A 238 13.90 -19.38 -5.18
CA ASN A 238 14.67 -20.60 -4.91
C ASN A 238 14.83 -20.90 -3.41
N LYS A 239 15.08 -19.86 -2.59
CA LYS A 239 15.30 -20.01 -1.14
C LYS A 239 14.01 -20.10 -0.33
N CYS A 240 12.91 -19.57 -0.85
CA CYS A 240 11.63 -19.44 -0.14
C CYS A 240 10.48 -20.01 -0.97
N PRO A 241 10.46 -21.32 -1.33
CA PRO A 241 9.53 -21.89 -2.30
C PRO A 241 8.06 -21.85 -1.84
N ASP A 242 7.78 -21.79 -0.54
CA ASP A 242 6.42 -21.79 0.00
C ASP A 242 5.82 -20.40 0.19
N ILE A 243 6.45 -19.35 -0.34
CA ILE A 243 5.89 -18.00 -0.33
C ILE A 243 4.51 -18.04 -1.03
N LYS A 244 3.50 -17.52 -0.35
CA LYS A 244 2.12 -17.44 -0.87
C LYS A 244 1.87 -16.13 -1.64
N VAL A 245 2.55 -15.06 -1.25
CA VAL A 245 2.49 -13.77 -1.94
C VAL A 245 3.88 -13.14 -1.97
N LEU A 246 4.36 -12.87 -3.16
CA LEU A 246 5.52 -12.01 -3.43
C LEU A 246 5.10 -10.95 -4.44
N HIS A 247 4.88 -9.74 -3.97
CA HIS A 247 4.42 -8.61 -4.79
C HIS A 247 5.42 -7.46 -4.77
N LEU A 248 5.28 -6.58 -5.76
CA LEU A 248 6.03 -5.34 -5.88
C LEU A 248 5.17 -4.14 -5.48
N ASP A 249 5.79 -2.98 -5.24
CA ASP A 249 5.08 -1.74 -5.00
C ASP A 249 4.99 -0.87 -6.26
N ASN A 250 5.96 -0.01 -6.48
CA ASN A 250 5.92 1.01 -7.52
C ASN A 250 6.69 0.59 -8.77
N VAL A 251 6.14 0.98 -9.91
CA VAL A 251 6.78 0.80 -11.21
C VAL A 251 6.59 2.08 -12.03
N ASN A 252 7.66 2.52 -12.68
CA ASN A 252 7.62 3.66 -13.59
C ASN A 252 7.37 3.18 -15.03
N PRO A 253 6.33 3.68 -15.74
CA PRO A 253 6.04 3.31 -17.11
C PRO A 253 7.23 3.46 -18.07
N VAL A 254 8.02 4.53 -17.91
CA VAL A 254 9.21 4.76 -18.76
C VAL A 254 10.21 3.61 -18.62
N LYS A 255 10.43 3.11 -17.41
CA LYS A 255 11.37 2.01 -17.14
C LYS A 255 10.86 0.68 -17.72
N VAL A 256 9.54 0.45 -17.72
CA VAL A 256 8.94 -0.73 -18.38
C VAL A 256 9.20 -0.69 -19.89
N VAL A 257 8.99 0.47 -20.53
CA VAL A 257 9.28 0.62 -21.97
C VAL A 257 10.79 0.48 -22.24
N MET A 258 11.64 0.99 -21.37
CA MET A 258 13.10 0.85 -21.50
C MET A 258 13.59 -0.60 -21.34
N ASP A 259 12.91 -1.44 -20.58
CA ASP A 259 13.25 -2.85 -20.37
C ASP A 259 13.23 -3.66 -21.68
N LYS A 260 12.54 -3.15 -22.72
CA LYS A 260 12.58 -3.68 -24.09
C LYS A 260 14.00 -3.79 -24.64
N LYS A 261 14.90 -2.86 -24.28
CA LYS A 261 16.31 -2.89 -24.69
C LYS A 261 17.09 -4.08 -24.13
N ASN A 262 16.60 -4.64 -23.02
CA ASN A 262 17.17 -5.80 -22.35
C ASN A 262 16.28 -7.05 -22.54
N ASP A 263 15.55 -7.14 -23.63
CA ASP A 263 14.63 -8.24 -23.93
C ASP A 263 13.62 -8.51 -22.80
N PHE A 264 13.14 -7.44 -22.17
CA PHE A 264 12.18 -7.50 -21.07
C PHE A 264 12.64 -8.37 -19.87
N LYS A 265 13.94 -8.37 -19.57
CA LYS A 265 14.54 -9.22 -18.53
C LYS A 265 13.82 -9.08 -17.20
N ILE A 266 13.58 -7.84 -16.73
CA ILE A 266 12.93 -7.57 -15.44
C ILE A 266 11.45 -7.94 -15.50
N THR A 267 10.75 -7.57 -16.56
CA THR A 267 9.32 -7.91 -16.76
C THR A 267 9.11 -9.42 -16.75
N LYS A 268 9.94 -10.19 -17.48
CA LYS A 268 9.90 -11.66 -17.51
C LYS A 268 10.18 -12.27 -16.14
N ALA A 269 11.17 -11.74 -15.41
CA ALA A 269 11.48 -12.21 -14.06
C ALA A 269 10.31 -12.00 -13.09
N ILE A 270 9.66 -10.82 -13.15
CA ILE A 270 8.47 -10.54 -12.32
C ILE A 270 7.34 -11.53 -12.61
N VAL A 271 7.01 -11.77 -13.89
CA VAL A 271 5.95 -12.69 -14.29
C VAL A 271 6.26 -14.14 -13.92
N LYS A 272 7.55 -14.51 -13.88
CA LYS A 272 8.00 -15.88 -13.57
C LYS A 272 8.08 -16.15 -12.07
N TYR A 273 8.62 -15.22 -11.29
CA TYR A 273 9.00 -15.45 -9.90
C TYR A 273 8.09 -14.79 -8.86
N CYS A 274 7.36 -13.72 -9.22
CA CYS A 274 6.33 -13.16 -8.35
C CYS A 274 5.03 -13.96 -8.44
N THR A 275 4.22 -13.85 -7.40
CA THR A 275 2.89 -14.49 -7.38
C THR A 275 1.86 -13.65 -8.16
N SER A 276 0.78 -14.30 -8.60
CA SER A 276 -0.30 -13.63 -9.33
C SER A 276 -1.00 -12.56 -8.49
N GLY A 277 -1.79 -11.70 -9.14
CA GLY A 277 -2.42 -10.55 -8.49
C GLY A 277 -1.46 -9.39 -8.24
N ASN A 278 -0.21 -9.48 -8.70
CA ASN A 278 0.80 -8.44 -8.58
C ASN A 278 0.45 -7.22 -9.46
N ILE A 279 0.75 -6.02 -8.98
CA ILE A 279 0.33 -4.77 -9.61
C ILE A 279 1.51 -3.82 -9.78
N ALA A 280 1.77 -3.44 -11.02
CA ALA A 280 2.64 -2.33 -11.33
C ALA A 280 1.92 -1.01 -11.03
N ALA A 281 2.18 -0.40 -9.90
CA ALA A 281 1.58 0.88 -9.54
C ALA A 281 2.25 2.03 -10.32
N PHE A 282 1.62 2.45 -11.40
CA PHE A 282 2.10 3.50 -12.30
C PHE A 282 1.75 4.90 -11.80
N GLY A 283 2.74 5.76 -11.69
CA GLY A 283 2.57 7.20 -11.48
C GLY A 283 2.30 7.91 -12.81
N VAL A 284 1.12 7.72 -13.40
CA VAL A 284 0.70 8.44 -14.63
C VAL A 284 0.26 9.86 -14.31
N GLU A 285 -0.53 10.01 -13.27
CA GLU A 285 -1.09 11.21 -12.66
C GLU A 285 -2.05 11.98 -13.58
N SER A 286 -1.76 12.11 -14.86
CA SER A 286 -2.61 12.75 -15.87
C SER A 286 -2.29 12.26 -17.29
N PHE A 287 -3.33 12.12 -18.12
CA PHE A 287 -3.21 11.91 -19.55
C PHE A 287 -3.31 13.21 -20.36
N ASP A 288 -3.32 14.39 -19.73
CA ASP A 288 -3.26 15.68 -20.40
C ASP A 288 -1.82 16.18 -20.48
N MET A 289 -1.28 16.33 -21.70
CA MET A 289 0.09 16.76 -21.92
C MET A 289 0.41 18.15 -21.35
N GLU A 290 -0.59 19.05 -21.27
CA GLU A 290 -0.39 20.37 -20.64
C GLU A 290 -0.17 20.24 -19.14
N VAL A 291 -0.89 19.33 -18.48
CA VAL A 291 -0.69 19.02 -17.07
C VAL A 291 0.64 18.29 -16.86
N VAL A 292 0.96 17.33 -17.73
CA VAL A 292 2.23 16.59 -17.67
C VAL A 292 3.41 17.55 -17.72
N LYS A 293 3.45 18.46 -18.68
CA LYS A 293 4.53 19.45 -18.84
C LYS A 293 4.58 20.43 -17.67
N ALA A 294 3.45 21.00 -17.28
CA ALA A 294 3.38 22.00 -16.22
C ALA A 294 3.81 21.48 -14.84
N ASN A 295 3.71 20.18 -14.62
CA ASN A 295 4.07 19.54 -13.34
C ASN A 295 5.33 18.68 -13.42
N SER A 296 6.05 18.72 -14.53
CA SER A 296 7.25 17.91 -14.79
C SER A 296 7.02 16.42 -14.47
N LEU A 297 5.84 15.90 -14.85
CA LEU A 297 5.53 14.48 -14.65
C LEU A 297 6.45 13.62 -15.52
N ASN A 298 6.83 12.48 -15.00
CA ASN A 298 7.84 11.64 -15.61
C ASN A 298 7.34 10.80 -16.80
N THR A 299 6.03 10.77 -17.02
CA THR A 299 5.42 9.87 -18.00
C THR A 299 4.47 10.64 -18.91
N SER A 300 4.66 10.53 -20.22
CA SER A 300 3.67 11.00 -21.20
C SER A 300 2.54 9.98 -21.38
N PRO A 301 1.35 10.40 -21.86
CA PRO A 301 0.25 9.49 -22.17
C PRO A 301 0.62 8.33 -23.11
N ALA A 302 1.41 8.61 -24.13
CA ALA A 302 1.86 7.60 -25.09
C ALA A 302 2.77 6.54 -24.44
N VAL A 303 3.71 6.97 -23.59
CA VAL A 303 4.60 6.06 -22.87
C VAL A 303 3.83 5.25 -21.84
N ALA A 304 2.88 5.86 -21.11
CA ALA A 304 2.01 5.15 -20.18
C ALA A 304 1.21 4.05 -20.89
N TYR A 305 0.63 4.39 -22.04
CA TYR A 305 -0.13 3.45 -22.86
C TYR A 305 0.73 2.29 -23.37
N GLU A 306 1.94 2.55 -23.88
CA GLU A 306 2.86 1.50 -24.33
C GLU A 306 3.27 0.58 -23.18
N ALA A 307 3.57 1.12 -22.00
CA ALA A 307 3.85 0.32 -20.81
C ALA A 307 2.66 -0.57 -20.39
N ILE A 308 1.43 -0.04 -20.53
CA ILE A 308 0.19 -0.81 -20.26
C ILE A 308 0.09 -1.99 -21.23
N LYS A 309 0.37 -1.79 -22.52
CA LYS A 309 0.37 -2.86 -23.53
C LYS A 309 1.39 -3.95 -23.19
N ILE A 310 2.62 -3.55 -22.88
CA ILE A 310 3.69 -4.48 -22.51
C ILE A 310 3.27 -5.35 -21.32
N LEU A 311 2.77 -4.75 -20.24
CA LEU A 311 2.37 -5.52 -19.07
C LEU A 311 1.15 -6.42 -19.33
N ASN A 312 0.22 -6.02 -20.19
CA ASN A 312 -0.89 -6.89 -20.60
C ASN A 312 -0.40 -8.08 -21.41
N GLN A 313 0.58 -7.87 -22.30
CA GLN A 313 1.17 -8.93 -23.12
C GLN A 313 1.87 -10.00 -22.25
N PHE A 314 2.67 -9.59 -21.27
CA PHE A 314 3.46 -10.52 -20.48
C PHE A 314 2.71 -11.04 -19.24
N GLY A 315 1.91 -10.20 -18.59
CA GLY A 315 1.32 -10.47 -17.28
C GLY A 315 -0.20 -10.62 -17.28
N GLY A 316 -0.86 -10.60 -18.44
CA GLY A 316 -2.32 -10.71 -18.56
C GLY A 316 -2.85 -12.12 -18.32
N GLU A 317 -2.02 -13.14 -18.43
CA GLU A 317 -2.38 -14.54 -18.14
C GLU A 317 -2.76 -14.73 -16.67
N ARG A 318 -3.75 -15.57 -16.39
CA ARG A 318 -4.16 -15.88 -15.02
C ARG A 318 -3.26 -16.92 -14.38
N GLY A 319 -2.94 -16.70 -13.12
CA GLY A 319 -2.31 -17.69 -12.28
C GLY A 319 -3.31 -18.62 -11.60
N SER A 320 -2.78 -19.55 -10.81
CA SER A 320 -3.57 -20.55 -10.07
C SER A 320 -4.49 -19.96 -8.99
N ASP A 321 -4.23 -18.73 -8.56
CA ASP A 321 -5.06 -17.99 -7.59
C ASP A 321 -6.27 -17.28 -8.21
N GLY A 322 -6.47 -17.41 -9.53
CA GLY A 322 -7.55 -16.80 -10.28
C GLY A 322 -7.28 -15.36 -10.72
N MET A 323 -6.16 -14.76 -10.31
CA MET A 323 -5.76 -13.40 -10.68
C MET A 323 -4.79 -13.39 -11.86
N PRO A 324 -4.81 -12.35 -12.72
CA PRO A 324 -3.72 -12.13 -13.68
C PRO A 324 -2.37 -12.01 -12.97
N LYS A 325 -1.30 -12.47 -13.62
CA LYS A 325 0.04 -12.52 -13.04
C LYS A 325 0.58 -11.14 -12.67
N PHE A 326 0.58 -10.18 -13.62
CA PHE A 326 1.14 -8.86 -13.40
C PHE A 326 0.48 -7.81 -14.29
N LEU A 327 -0.37 -6.98 -13.71
CA LEU A 327 -1.11 -5.95 -14.44
C LEU A 327 -0.76 -4.54 -13.98
N PRO A 328 -0.90 -3.54 -14.88
CA PRO A 328 -0.76 -2.14 -14.50
C PRO A 328 -1.92 -1.70 -13.62
N GLY A 329 -1.59 -0.90 -12.62
CA GLY A 329 -2.51 -0.05 -11.87
C GLY A 329 -2.09 1.40 -12.04
N ILE A 330 -3.01 2.31 -12.35
CA ILE A 330 -2.66 3.70 -12.59
C ILE A 330 -3.14 4.63 -11.46
N ASN A 331 -2.36 5.67 -11.21
CA ASN A 331 -2.77 6.79 -10.39
C ASN A 331 -3.21 7.95 -11.29
N ILE A 332 -4.30 8.63 -10.89
CA ILE A 332 -4.75 9.91 -11.47
C ILE A 332 -4.88 10.90 -10.32
N ILE A 333 -4.25 12.05 -10.45
CA ILE A 333 -4.25 13.11 -9.44
C ILE A 333 -4.96 14.34 -10.00
N PHE A 334 -5.94 14.83 -9.26
CA PHE A 334 -6.62 16.10 -9.54
C PHE A 334 -6.11 17.21 -8.62
N GLY A 335 -6.10 18.43 -9.12
CA GLY A 335 -5.62 19.62 -8.42
C GLY A 335 -4.18 20.00 -8.77
N LEU A 336 -3.68 19.54 -9.92
CA LEU A 336 -2.38 19.88 -10.46
C LEU A 336 -2.42 21.20 -11.25
N ARG A 337 -1.25 21.77 -11.57
CA ARG A 337 -1.13 22.95 -12.44
C ARG A 337 -1.74 22.69 -13.80
N ASN A 338 -2.31 23.72 -14.39
CA ASN A 338 -2.95 23.71 -15.71
C ASN A 338 -4.13 22.74 -15.87
N GLU A 339 -4.58 22.12 -14.80
CA GLU A 339 -5.77 21.28 -14.84
C GLU A 339 -7.02 22.08 -15.23
N THR A 340 -7.79 21.56 -16.19
CA THR A 340 -9.02 22.14 -16.71
C THR A 340 -10.08 21.05 -16.98
N LYS A 341 -11.23 21.44 -17.51
CA LYS A 341 -12.22 20.46 -17.99
C LYS A 341 -11.68 19.60 -19.15
N LYS A 342 -10.78 20.14 -19.97
CA LYS A 342 -10.09 19.42 -21.03
C LYS A 342 -9.26 18.26 -20.45
N THR A 343 -8.60 18.47 -19.30
CA THR A 343 -7.84 17.43 -18.62
C THR A 343 -8.70 16.20 -18.30
N HIS A 344 -9.94 16.43 -17.83
CA HIS A 344 -10.83 15.30 -17.58
C HIS A 344 -11.23 14.59 -18.87
N PHE A 345 -11.49 15.33 -19.94
CA PHE A 345 -11.78 14.76 -21.25
C PHE A 345 -10.62 13.90 -21.77
N GLU A 346 -9.38 14.41 -21.71
CA GLU A 346 -8.18 13.67 -22.12
C GLU A 346 -8.00 12.39 -21.28
N ASN A 347 -8.14 12.50 -19.95
CA ASN A 347 -8.09 11.33 -19.07
C ASN A 347 -9.14 10.27 -19.47
N MET A 348 -10.37 10.69 -19.73
CA MET A 348 -11.45 9.78 -20.14
C MET A 348 -11.20 9.16 -21.51
N SER A 349 -10.69 9.93 -22.49
CA SER A 349 -10.39 9.45 -23.82
C SER A 349 -9.34 8.35 -23.82
N TRP A 350 -8.22 8.55 -23.09
CA TRP A 350 -7.19 7.54 -22.95
C TRP A 350 -7.66 6.29 -22.20
N LEU A 351 -8.39 6.47 -21.10
CA LEU A 351 -8.95 5.36 -20.35
C LEU A 351 -9.95 4.55 -21.18
N LYS A 352 -10.79 5.23 -21.95
CA LYS A 352 -11.73 4.58 -22.85
C LYS A 352 -10.99 3.81 -23.96
N ARG A 353 -9.98 4.40 -24.57
CA ARG A 353 -9.13 3.73 -25.56
C ARG A 353 -8.52 2.45 -25.00
N ILE A 354 -7.89 2.52 -23.81
CA ILE A 354 -7.33 1.35 -23.12
C ILE A 354 -8.39 0.26 -22.94
N TYR A 355 -9.59 0.66 -22.51
CA TYR A 355 -10.69 -0.28 -22.35
C TYR A 355 -11.17 -0.86 -23.69
N ASP A 356 -11.43 -0.04 -24.69
CA ASP A 356 -11.98 -0.48 -25.98
C ASP A 356 -11.02 -1.42 -26.73
N GLU A 357 -9.71 -1.26 -26.56
CA GLU A 357 -8.68 -2.14 -27.13
C GLU A 357 -8.48 -3.46 -26.35
N GLY A 358 -9.33 -3.75 -25.37
CA GLY A 358 -9.28 -5.01 -24.61
C GLY A 358 -8.21 -5.06 -23.52
N LEU A 359 -7.43 -4.01 -23.31
CA LEU A 359 -6.38 -3.96 -22.30
C LEU A 359 -6.97 -3.94 -20.88
N MET A 360 -6.24 -4.53 -19.93
CA MET A 360 -6.63 -4.61 -18.55
C MET A 360 -5.83 -3.64 -17.67
N LEU A 361 -6.56 -2.91 -16.82
CA LEU A 361 -6.03 -2.15 -15.70
C LEU A 361 -6.55 -2.78 -14.41
N ARG A 362 -5.64 -3.26 -13.58
CA ARG A 362 -6.03 -3.89 -12.32
C ARG A 362 -6.66 -2.89 -11.35
N ARG A 363 -6.30 -1.60 -11.48
CA ARG A 363 -6.72 -0.57 -10.56
C ARG A 363 -6.58 0.82 -11.18
N ILE A 364 -7.58 1.68 -10.92
CA ILE A 364 -7.48 3.12 -11.17
C ILE A 364 -7.59 3.84 -9.82
N ASN A 365 -6.49 4.40 -9.35
CA ASN A 365 -6.44 5.14 -8.10
C ASN A 365 -6.60 6.64 -8.37
N ILE A 366 -7.72 7.20 -7.94
CA ILE A 366 -8.10 8.59 -8.18
C ILE A 366 -7.99 9.36 -6.89
N ARG A 367 -7.16 10.41 -6.86
CA ARG A 367 -6.87 11.23 -5.69
C ARG A 367 -6.95 12.71 -6.00
N GLN A 368 -7.11 13.52 -4.97
CA GLN A 368 -6.72 14.93 -5.00
C GLN A 368 -5.26 15.04 -4.56
N VAL A 369 -4.54 16.01 -5.12
CA VAL A 369 -3.15 16.27 -4.75
C VAL A 369 -3.05 16.61 -3.27
N ALA A 370 -2.02 16.08 -2.64
CA ALA A 370 -1.60 16.51 -1.31
C ALA A 370 -0.53 17.59 -1.48
N ILE A 371 -0.69 18.69 -0.76
CA ILE A 371 0.17 19.86 -0.89
C ILE A 371 1.11 19.92 0.30
N PHE A 372 2.41 19.81 0.00
CA PHE A 372 3.47 19.73 0.99
C PHE A 372 4.40 20.95 0.90
N GLU A 373 4.77 21.53 2.03
CA GLU A 373 5.80 22.56 2.10
C GLU A 373 7.10 22.05 1.47
N GLY A 374 7.82 22.95 0.80
CA GLY A 374 9.06 22.62 0.10
C GLY A 374 8.87 22.07 -1.31
N THR A 375 7.66 21.65 -1.69
CA THR A 375 7.39 21.24 -3.07
C THR A 375 7.18 22.45 -3.98
N SER A 376 7.55 22.30 -5.26
CA SER A 376 7.34 23.34 -6.27
C SER A 376 5.86 23.74 -6.41
N LEU A 377 4.94 22.78 -6.28
CA LEU A 377 3.50 23.04 -6.30
C LEU A 377 3.06 23.94 -5.15
N PHE A 378 3.60 23.72 -3.94
CA PHE A 378 3.31 24.56 -2.77
C PHE A 378 3.86 25.97 -2.95
N ASN A 379 5.12 26.10 -3.38
CA ASN A 379 5.80 27.39 -3.50
C ASN A 379 5.13 28.33 -4.51
N GLU A 380 4.54 27.80 -5.59
CA GLU A 380 3.90 28.59 -6.64
C GLU A 380 2.46 29.02 -6.35
N GLY A 381 1.76 28.36 -5.49
CA GLY A 381 0.35 28.72 -5.32
C GLY A 381 -0.39 28.03 -4.17
N LYS A 382 0.33 27.32 -3.31
CA LYS A 382 -0.26 26.58 -2.20
C LYS A 382 -1.46 25.76 -2.70
N ASP A 383 -2.65 25.95 -2.18
CA ASP A 383 -3.85 25.21 -2.54
C ASP A 383 -4.66 25.80 -3.72
N LYS A 384 -4.18 26.85 -4.37
CA LYS A 384 -4.86 27.52 -5.49
C LYS A 384 -5.33 26.54 -6.58
N PHE A 385 -4.44 25.67 -7.00
CA PHE A 385 -4.74 24.68 -8.05
C PHE A 385 -5.76 23.64 -7.60
N LEU A 386 -5.63 23.17 -6.36
CA LEU A 386 -6.57 22.25 -5.75
C LEU A 386 -8.00 22.88 -5.65
N ARG A 387 -8.10 24.13 -5.26
CA ARG A 387 -9.36 24.86 -5.11
C ARG A 387 -10.07 25.08 -6.44
N LYS A 388 -9.33 25.31 -7.53
CA LYS A 388 -9.86 25.66 -8.85
C LYS A 388 -10.95 24.69 -9.33
N ASN A 389 -10.70 23.40 -9.26
CA ASN A 389 -11.61 22.36 -9.78
C ASN A 389 -12.26 21.52 -8.68
N LYS A 390 -12.16 21.92 -7.42
CA LYS A 390 -12.64 21.15 -6.27
C LYS A 390 -14.09 20.68 -6.39
N LYS A 391 -14.96 21.53 -6.91
CA LYS A 391 -16.41 21.21 -7.11
C LYS A 391 -16.60 20.10 -8.15
N MET A 392 -15.71 19.99 -9.14
CA MET A 392 -15.80 19.01 -10.22
C MET A 392 -15.19 17.67 -9.87
N TYR A 393 -14.30 17.60 -8.88
CA TYR A 393 -13.56 16.39 -8.53
C TYR A 393 -14.47 15.16 -8.32
N TRP A 394 -15.53 15.30 -7.53
CA TRP A 394 -16.43 14.17 -7.25
C TRP A 394 -17.19 13.70 -8.50
N LYS A 395 -17.60 14.63 -9.36
CA LYS A 395 -18.25 14.31 -10.63
C LYS A 395 -17.28 13.53 -11.53
N TRP A 396 -16.09 14.04 -11.76
CA TRP A 396 -15.07 13.42 -12.61
C TRP A 396 -14.64 12.06 -12.06
N ARG A 397 -14.41 11.98 -10.76
CA ARG A 397 -14.09 10.72 -10.08
C ARG A 397 -15.20 9.68 -10.27
N ASN A 398 -16.45 10.05 -10.06
CA ASN A 398 -17.58 9.13 -10.23
C ASN A 398 -17.74 8.69 -11.68
N GLU A 399 -17.50 9.57 -12.64
CA GLU A 399 -17.58 9.24 -14.07
C GLU A 399 -16.52 8.18 -14.44
N ILE A 400 -15.27 8.37 -14.03
CA ILE A 400 -14.22 7.36 -14.24
C ILE A 400 -14.59 6.04 -13.55
N ARG A 401 -15.11 6.09 -12.31
CA ARG A 401 -15.51 4.89 -11.57
C ARG A 401 -16.61 4.10 -12.25
N GLN A 402 -17.62 4.76 -12.76
CA GLN A 402 -18.77 4.10 -13.37
C GLN A 402 -18.50 3.64 -14.81
N LYS A 403 -17.88 4.51 -15.61
CA LYS A 403 -17.71 4.26 -17.05
C LYS A 403 -16.50 3.41 -17.38
N ILE A 404 -15.46 3.40 -16.53
CA ILE A 404 -14.20 2.72 -16.82
C ILE A 404 -13.85 1.70 -15.73
N ASP A 405 -13.74 2.10 -14.47
CA ASP A 405 -13.17 1.26 -13.40
C ASP A 405 -14.09 0.04 -13.11
N TRP A 406 -15.40 0.24 -13.09
CA TRP A 406 -16.35 -0.84 -12.87
C TRP A 406 -16.41 -1.87 -14.02
N PRO A 407 -16.54 -1.53 -15.31
CA PRO A 407 -16.47 -2.52 -16.38
C PRO A 407 -15.06 -3.13 -16.50
N MET A 408 -14.01 -2.38 -16.16
CA MET A 408 -12.65 -2.91 -16.10
C MET A 408 -12.51 -4.01 -15.02
N LEU A 409 -13.12 -3.80 -13.85
CA LEU A 409 -13.14 -4.80 -12.78
C LEU A 409 -13.80 -6.11 -13.24
N GLN A 410 -14.88 -6.03 -14.00
CA GLN A 410 -15.56 -7.19 -14.57
C GLN A 410 -14.69 -7.94 -15.57
N ARG A 411 -13.89 -7.23 -16.37
CA ARG A 411 -12.91 -7.82 -17.31
C ARG A 411 -11.76 -8.49 -16.57
N VAL A 412 -11.21 -7.83 -15.56
CA VAL A 412 -10.08 -8.35 -14.78
C VAL A 412 -10.48 -9.58 -13.97
N ILE A 413 -11.68 -9.61 -13.41
CA ILE A 413 -12.20 -10.73 -12.62
C ILE A 413 -13.63 -11.05 -13.10
N PRO A 414 -13.81 -11.83 -14.18
CA PRO A 414 -15.13 -12.22 -14.67
C PRO A 414 -15.92 -13.02 -13.65
N THR A 415 -17.23 -12.98 -13.75
CA THR A 415 -18.12 -13.91 -13.03
C THR A 415 -17.74 -15.36 -13.37
N GLY A 416 -17.77 -16.25 -12.39
CA GLY A 416 -17.29 -17.64 -12.51
C GLY A 416 -15.81 -17.82 -12.20
N THR A 417 -15.01 -16.74 -12.09
CA THR A 417 -13.61 -16.86 -11.63
C THR A 417 -13.59 -17.39 -10.20
N VAL A 418 -12.73 -18.37 -9.93
CA VAL A 418 -12.45 -18.85 -8.57
C VAL A 418 -11.20 -18.13 -8.07
N LEU A 419 -11.34 -17.34 -7.00
CA LEU A 419 -10.23 -16.74 -6.27
C LEU A 419 -9.85 -17.65 -5.12
N THR A 420 -8.65 -18.22 -5.14
CA THR A 420 -8.20 -19.14 -4.09
C THR A 420 -7.58 -18.38 -2.92
N ASN A 421 -7.55 -19.02 -1.75
CA ASN A 421 -6.90 -18.49 -0.54
C ASN A 421 -7.39 -17.09 -0.14
N CYS A 422 -8.70 -16.84 -0.19
CA CYS A 422 -9.30 -15.62 0.33
C CYS A 422 -9.46 -15.72 1.85
N TRP A 423 -8.85 -14.79 2.58
CA TRP A 423 -8.93 -14.70 4.04
C TRP A 423 -10.25 -14.09 4.49
N ALA A 424 -11.01 -14.76 5.32
CA ALA A 424 -12.24 -14.25 5.93
C ALA A 424 -11.88 -13.36 7.14
N GLU A 425 -12.13 -12.04 7.01
CA GLU A 425 -11.64 -11.06 7.98
C GLU A 425 -12.68 -10.59 8.98
N ILE A 426 -13.88 -10.24 8.51
CA ILE A 426 -14.87 -9.54 9.35
C ILE A 426 -16.29 -9.75 8.85
N TYR A 427 -17.26 -9.66 9.77
CA TYR A 427 -18.67 -9.60 9.44
C TYR A 427 -19.17 -8.15 9.34
N ASP A 428 -20.08 -7.90 8.39
CA ASP A 428 -20.98 -6.77 8.38
C ASP A 428 -22.41 -7.29 8.22
N GLY A 429 -23.14 -7.31 9.31
CA GLY A 429 -24.46 -7.93 9.37
C GLY A 429 -24.44 -9.41 9.00
N LYS A 430 -25.10 -9.76 7.88
CA LYS A 430 -25.18 -11.12 7.34
C LYS A 430 -24.17 -11.37 6.20
N THR A 431 -23.14 -10.53 6.06
CA THR A 431 -22.10 -10.67 5.03
C THR A 431 -20.74 -10.88 5.68
N THR A 432 -19.99 -11.85 5.19
CA THR A 432 -18.57 -12.02 5.52
C THR A 432 -17.74 -11.35 4.44
N PHE A 433 -16.82 -10.48 4.84
CA PHE A 433 -15.85 -9.89 3.93
C PHE A 433 -14.54 -10.66 3.95
N CYS A 434 -14.13 -11.05 2.76
CA CYS A 434 -12.90 -11.80 2.50
C CYS A 434 -12.01 -11.07 1.50
N ARG A 435 -10.74 -11.43 1.44
CA ARG A 435 -9.81 -11.00 0.39
C ARG A 435 -8.59 -11.90 0.30
N GLN A 436 -8.01 -12.00 -0.88
CA GLN A 436 -6.66 -12.55 -1.02
C GLN A 436 -5.65 -11.58 -0.39
N PHE A 437 -4.57 -12.09 0.21
CA PHE A 437 -3.45 -11.24 0.56
C PHE A 437 -2.78 -10.70 -0.70
N GLY A 438 -2.27 -9.47 -0.64
CA GLY A 438 -1.63 -8.85 -1.78
C GLY A 438 -1.44 -7.34 -1.60
N THR A 439 -0.76 -6.70 -2.53
CA THR A 439 -0.45 -5.27 -2.45
C THR A 439 -1.70 -4.39 -2.51
N TYR A 440 -2.67 -4.74 -3.34
CA TYR A 440 -3.95 -4.02 -3.48
C TYR A 440 -5.10 -5.02 -3.61
N PRO A 441 -5.43 -5.76 -2.55
CA PRO A 441 -6.42 -6.83 -2.63
C PRO A 441 -7.81 -6.30 -2.94
N ILE A 442 -8.61 -7.15 -3.61
CA ILE A 442 -10.04 -6.89 -3.81
C ILE A 442 -10.82 -7.51 -2.67
N ILE A 443 -11.84 -6.78 -2.23
CA ILE A 443 -12.78 -7.27 -1.23
C ILE A 443 -13.84 -8.10 -1.90
N VAL A 444 -14.07 -9.30 -1.36
CA VAL A 444 -15.13 -10.22 -1.76
C VAL A 444 -16.17 -10.27 -0.63
N GLY A 445 -17.40 -9.88 -0.93
CA GLY A 445 -18.52 -10.03 -0.01
C GLY A 445 -19.17 -11.41 -0.21
N VAL A 446 -19.19 -12.24 0.82
CA VAL A 446 -19.84 -13.54 0.84
C VAL A 446 -21.12 -13.46 1.66
N LYS A 447 -22.26 -13.82 1.08
CA LYS A 447 -23.55 -13.86 1.80
C LYS A 447 -23.53 -14.93 2.89
N GLY A 448 -23.86 -14.57 4.10
CA GLY A 448 -23.81 -15.43 5.27
C GLY A 448 -22.61 -15.16 6.15
N ARG A 449 -22.57 -15.80 7.32
CA ARG A 449 -21.46 -15.75 8.28
C ARG A 449 -20.68 -17.05 8.18
N ILE A 450 -19.57 -17.06 7.45
CA ILE A 450 -18.61 -18.15 7.44
C ILE A 450 -17.55 -17.92 8.53
N PRO A 451 -16.91 -18.94 9.09
CA PRO A 451 -15.90 -18.79 10.12
C PRO A 451 -14.80 -17.80 9.70
N LEU A 452 -14.47 -16.86 10.61
CA LEU A 452 -13.41 -15.88 10.40
C LEU A 452 -12.03 -16.51 10.63
N LYS A 453 -10.99 -15.80 10.17
CA LYS A 453 -9.58 -16.18 10.31
C LYS A 453 -9.25 -17.54 9.67
N GLN A 454 -9.90 -17.80 8.56
CA GLN A 454 -9.68 -18.98 7.72
C GLN A 454 -9.60 -18.58 6.26
N PHE A 455 -8.93 -19.40 5.46
CA PHE A 455 -8.84 -19.25 4.02
C PHE A 455 -9.95 -20.02 3.30
N TYR A 456 -10.52 -19.40 2.28
CA TYR A 456 -11.57 -19.98 1.44
C TYR A 456 -11.27 -19.73 -0.03
N ASP A 457 -11.65 -20.70 -0.87
CA ASP A 457 -11.74 -20.50 -2.30
C ASP A 457 -13.13 -19.95 -2.61
N LEU A 458 -13.19 -18.83 -3.33
CA LEU A 458 -14.42 -18.08 -3.58
C LEU A 458 -14.70 -17.99 -5.08
N GLU A 459 -15.82 -18.54 -5.53
CA GLU A 459 -16.34 -18.32 -6.88
C GLU A 459 -17.06 -16.97 -6.96
N ILE A 460 -16.66 -16.16 -7.92
CA ILE A 460 -17.21 -14.82 -8.12
C ILE A 460 -18.55 -14.88 -8.82
N THR A 461 -19.58 -14.33 -8.20
CA THR A 461 -20.97 -14.34 -8.67
C THR A 461 -21.49 -12.97 -9.13
N GLY A 462 -20.74 -11.90 -8.84
CA GLY A 462 -21.16 -10.54 -9.25
C GLY A 462 -20.17 -9.46 -8.85
N HIS A 463 -20.48 -8.24 -9.26
CA HIS A 463 -19.62 -7.07 -9.09
C HIS A 463 -20.38 -5.88 -8.52
N MET A 464 -19.78 -5.25 -7.53
CA MET A 464 -20.15 -3.92 -7.07
C MET A 464 -19.16 -2.88 -7.67
N LEU A 465 -19.34 -1.61 -7.40
CA LEU A 465 -18.52 -0.56 -8.01
C LEU A 465 -17.02 -0.71 -7.73
N ARG A 466 -16.63 -1.27 -6.58
CA ARG A 466 -15.22 -1.40 -6.15
C ARG A 466 -14.90 -2.69 -5.38
N SER A 467 -15.83 -3.58 -5.28
CA SER A 467 -15.73 -4.88 -4.63
C SER A 467 -16.49 -5.91 -5.46
N ILE A 468 -16.33 -7.15 -5.13
CA ILE A 468 -16.98 -8.25 -5.82
C ILE A 468 -17.82 -9.06 -4.85
N ILE A 469 -18.75 -9.83 -5.40
CA ILE A 469 -19.61 -10.74 -4.64
C ILE A 469 -19.18 -12.14 -5.01
N GLY A 470 -19.07 -13.00 -4.00
CA GLY A 470 -18.71 -14.41 -4.19
C GLY A 470 -19.49 -15.33 -3.28
N LYS A 471 -19.35 -16.59 -3.55
CA LYS A 471 -19.78 -17.71 -2.70
C LYS A 471 -18.61 -18.63 -2.45
N VAL A 472 -18.61 -19.38 -1.37
CA VAL A 472 -17.60 -20.42 -1.14
C VAL A 472 -17.68 -21.43 -2.29
N ALA A 473 -16.58 -21.65 -2.98
CA ALA A 473 -16.49 -22.67 -3.99
C ALA A 473 -16.67 -24.03 -3.30
N VAL A 474 -17.50 -24.90 -3.89
CA VAL A 474 -17.72 -26.25 -3.33
C VAL A 474 -16.37 -26.95 -3.30
N GLU A 475 -15.94 -27.37 -2.11
CA GLU A 475 -14.69 -28.09 -1.91
C GLU A 475 -14.59 -29.26 -2.91
N LYS A 476 -13.64 -29.22 -3.82
CA LYS A 476 -13.04 -30.44 -4.29
C LYS A 476 -12.22 -30.96 -3.10
N ARG A 477 -12.82 -31.88 -2.32
CA ARG A 477 -12.06 -32.69 -1.35
C ARG A 477 -10.96 -33.38 -2.14
N VAL A 478 -9.77 -32.81 -2.15
CA VAL A 478 -8.55 -33.54 -2.46
C VAL A 478 -8.26 -34.31 -1.18
N GLY A 479 -8.44 -35.62 -1.23
CA GLY A 479 -8.07 -36.50 -0.13
C GLY A 479 -6.63 -36.23 0.32
N VAL A 480 -6.43 -36.38 1.62
CA VAL A 480 -5.18 -36.34 2.37
C VAL A 480 -4.10 -37.19 1.72
#